data_82fe0077293ef70baf49dbe618385ffd
#
_entry.id   82fe0077293ef70baf49dbe618385ffd
#
_cell.length_a   1.000
_cell.length_b   1.000
_cell.length_c   1.000
_cell.angle_alpha   90.00
_cell.angle_beta   90.00
_cell.angle_gamma   90.00
#
_symmetry.space_group_name_H-M   'P 1'
#
loop_
_entity.id
_entity.type
_entity.pdbx_description
1 polymer ?
#
loop_
_entity_poly.entity_id
_entity_poly.type
_entity_poly.pdbx_seq_one_letter_code
_entity_poly.pdbx_strand_id
1 'polypeptide(L)'
;MQPPSSEERTVTVALAGQPNVGKSTVFNLLTGLSQHVGNWPGKTIERKVGVHHHRRDGESCAMRIVDLPGTYSLTANSPEEQIARDYVIRERPDAVAVIADAASLERNLYLLAEFLFLPVPVVLGLNMTDVAERQEIRISPRILEAALGVPVVPMTATKNQGVGELVAAVDRVIRGAIAYHPSRPAIREDHRAVLEEIRTLIAGQVPDPYPDEWVALKLLEGDAEITRLMRERMQERWEPVRAVLTRHEDALLAVASGRYEWIGRIVRAAVTRPRAGQITLTDRLD
;
A
#
# COMPACT_ATOMS: atom_id res chain seq x y z
N MET A 1 24.03 3.82 -40.94
CA MET A 1 23.60 4.73 -39.87
C MET A 1 22.44 4.00 -39.20
N GLN A 2 22.72 3.27 -38.09
CA GLN A 2 21.68 2.60 -37.31
C GLN A 2 20.88 3.66 -36.56
N PRO A 3 19.53 3.55 -36.47
CA PRO A 3 18.76 4.44 -35.65
C PRO A 3 19.14 4.23 -34.18
N PRO A 4 19.09 5.28 -33.33
CA PRO A 4 19.44 5.14 -31.93
C PRO A 4 18.48 4.12 -31.30
N SER A 5 19.06 3.18 -30.57
CA SER A 5 18.35 2.22 -29.74
C SER A 5 17.35 2.97 -28.85
N SER A 6 16.07 2.60 -28.90
CA SER A 6 15.06 3.08 -27.98
C SER A 6 15.63 2.96 -26.57
N GLU A 7 15.80 4.07 -25.86
CA GLU A 7 16.13 4.07 -24.44
C GLU A 7 15.07 3.20 -23.74
N GLU A 8 15.46 2.03 -23.26
CA GLU A 8 14.62 1.14 -22.47
C GLU A 8 14.16 1.93 -21.24
N ARG A 9 12.92 2.40 -21.26
CA ARG A 9 12.34 3.08 -20.11
C ARG A 9 12.33 2.10 -18.93
N THR A 10 13.30 2.25 -18.04
CA THR A 10 13.36 1.45 -16.81
C THR A 10 12.20 1.85 -15.92
N VAL A 11 11.25 0.93 -15.71
CA VAL A 11 10.14 1.15 -14.79
C VAL A 11 10.59 0.96 -13.35
N THR A 12 10.07 1.80 -12.43
CA THR A 12 10.39 1.73 -11.00
C THR A 12 9.21 1.17 -10.22
N VAL A 13 9.47 0.12 -9.44
CA VAL A 13 8.48 -0.53 -8.58
C VAL A 13 8.94 -0.43 -7.13
N ALA A 14 8.10 0.12 -6.26
CA ALA A 14 8.34 0.12 -4.82
C ALA A 14 7.75 -1.13 -4.18
N LEU A 15 8.54 -1.82 -3.36
CA LEU A 15 8.05 -2.88 -2.47
C LEU A 15 7.69 -2.27 -1.11
N ALA A 16 6.44 -2.42 -0.72
CA ALA A 16 5.92 -1.98 0.57
C ALA A 16 5.35 -3.16 1.37
N GLY A 17 5.16 -2.98 2.65
CA GLY A 17 4.55 -3.99 3.52
C GLY A 17 4.92 -3.78 4.98
N GLN A 18 4.17 -4.43 5.86
CA GLN A 18 4.46 -4.41 7.29
C GLN A 18 5.76 -5.16 7.60
N PRO A 19 6.37 -4.93 8.77
CA PRO A 19 7.48 -5.77 9.23
C PRO A 19 7.11 -7.26 9.23
N ASN A 20 8.07 -8.12 8.86
CA ASN A 20 7.95 -9.59 8.89
C ASN A 20 6.95 -10.24 7.92
N VAL A 21 6.42 -9.53 6.94
CA VAL A 21 5.55 -10.11 5.89
C VAL A 21 6.31 -10.84 4.78
N GLY A 22 7.63 -10.94 4.88
CA GLY A 22 8.48 -11.57 3.86
C GLY A 22 8.91 -10.63 2.72
N LYS A 23 8.77 -9.32 2.88
CA LYS A 23 9.15 -8.30 1.88
C LYS A 23 10.61 -8.44 1.43
N SER A 24 11.56 -8.57 2.37
CA SER A 24 12.98 -8.74 2.04
C SER A 24 13.27 -10.07 1.32
N THR A 25 12.50 -11.13 1.59
CA THR A 25 12.59 -12.38 0.83
C THR A 25 12.18 -12.18 -0.62
N VAL A 26 11.05 -11.49 -0.84
CA VAL A 26 10.58 -11.14 -2.19
C VAL A 26 11.61 -10.27 -2.91
N PHE A 27 12.13 -9.24 -2.25
CA PHE A 27 13.17 -8.36 -2.80
C PHE A 27 14.40 -9.15 -3.24
N ASN A 28 14.92 -10.04 -2.39
CA ASN A 28 16.09 -10.86 -2.70
C ASN A 28 15.84 -11.84 -3.86
N LEU A 29 14.66 -12.42 -3.96
CA LEU A 29 14.29 -13.30 -5.07
C LEU A 29 14.20 -12.53 -6.40
N LEU A 30 13.70 -11.30 -6.38
CA LEU A 30 13.59 -10.47 -7.56
C LEU A 30 14.95 -9.94 -8.04
N THR A 31 15.81 -9.51 -7.13
CA THR A 31 17.03 -8.76 -7.48
C THR A 31 18.30 -9.60 -7.45
N GLY A 32 18.27 -10.76 -6.77
CA GLY A 32 19.44 -11.63 -6.66
C GLY A 32 20.67 -10.90 -6.11
N LEU A 33 21.77 -10.96 -6.87
CA LEU A 33 23.03 -10.26 -6.55
C LEU A 33 23.05 -8.79 -7.06
N SER A 34 22.07 -8.36 -7.85
CA SER A 34 22.02 -7.03 -8.46
C SER A 34 21.41 -6.01 -7.50
N GLN A 35 21.99 -5.88 -6.31
CA GLN A 35 21.52 -5.01 -5.25
C GLN A 35 22.52 -3.90 -4.95
N HIS A 36 21.98 -2.71 -4.72
CA HIS A 36 22.72 -1.58 -4.14
C HIS A 36 22.13 -1.26 -2.77
N VAL A 37 22.99 -1.26 -1.75
CA VAL A 37 22.62 -0.97 -0.37
C VAL A 37 23.24 0.35 0.03
N GLY A 38 22.46 1.24 0.62
CA GLY A 38 22.86 2.53 1.14
C GLY A 38 21.92 2.98 2.23
N ASN A 39 21.91 4.26 2.54
CA ASN A 39 20.95 4.82 3.49
C ASN A 39 19.97 5.76 2.76
N TRP A 40 18.77 5.89 3.31
CA TRP A 40 17.85 6.92 2.86
C TRP A 40 18.46 8.31 3.13
N PRO A 41 18.30 9.29 2.21
CA PRO A 41 18.89 10.62 2.35
C PRO A 41 18.57 11.24 3.72
N GLY A 42 19.62 11.63 4.46
CA GLY A 42 19.47 12.25 5.78
C GLY A 42 18.92 11.36 6.89
N LYS A 43 18.87 10.04 6.70
CA LYS A 43 18.39 9.07 7.68
C LYS A 43 19.39 7.92 7.86
N THR A 44 19.38 7.29 9.03
CA THR A 44 20.19 6.08 9.33
C THR A 44 19.52 4.77 8.88
N ILE A 45 18.40 4.87 8.21
CA ILE A 45 17.59 3.74 7.74
C ILE A 45 18.15 3.22 6.42
N GLU A 46 18.31 1.89 6.34
CA GLU A 46 18.85 1.23 5.15
C GLU A 46 17.89 1.37 3.94
N ARG A 47 18.47 1.67 2.79
CA ARG A 47 17.80 1.71 1.48
C ARG A 47 18.38 0.61 0.59
N LYS A 48 17.53 -0.26 0.09
CA LYS A 48 17.89 -1.30 -0.89
C LYS A 48 17.23 -1.00 -2.23
N VAL A 49 18.03 -1.06 -3.27
CA VAL A 49 17.57 -0.91 -4.66
C VAL A 49 18.22 -2.02 -5.48
N GLY A 50 17.46 -2.65 -6.34
CA GLY A 50 17.98 -3.67 -7.24
C GLY A 50 17.28 -3.61 -8.60
N VAL A 51 17.77 -4.41 -9.55
CA VAL A 51 17.19 -4.52 -10.89
C VAL A 51 16.72 -5.95 -11.11
N HIS A 52 15.46 -6.09 -11.52
CA HIS A 52 14.88 -7.34 -11.98
C HIS A 52 14.72 -7.33 -13.49
N HIS A 53 15.24 -8.36 -14.14
CA HIS A 53 15.04 -8.58 -15.57
C HIS A 53 13.99 -9.64 -15.81
N HIS A 54 12.97 -9.32 -16.59
CA HIS A 54 11.94 -10.27 -17.01
C HIS A 54 11.73 -10.23 -18.52
N ARG A 55 11.13 -11.26 -19.07
CA ARG A 55 10.76 -11.30 -20.48
C ARG A 55 9.31 -10.85 -20.65
N ARG A 56 9.11 -9.97 -21.62
CA ARG A 56 7.80 -9.48 -22.04
C ARG A 56 7.69 -9.55 -23.56
N ASP A 57 6.73 -10.31 -24.07
CA ASP A 57 6.49 -10.47 -25.52
C ASP A 57 7.76 -10.84 -26.31
N GLY A 58 8.69 -11.58 -25.67
CA GLY A 58 9.98 -11.97 -26.25
C GLY A 58 11.13 -11.00 -26.01
N GLU A 59 10.86 -9.77 -25.54
CA GLU A 59 11.86 -8.74 -25.24
C GLU A 59 12.28 -8.77 -23.77
N SER A 60 13.52 -8.39 -23.51
CA SER A 60 14.03 -8.20 -22.14
C SER A 60 13.58 -6.85 -21.62
N CYS A 61 12.93 -6.84 -20.46
CA CYS A 61 12.51 -5.62 -19.77
C CYS A 61 13.17 -5.54 -18.40
N ALA A 62 13.56 -4.35 -18.00
CA ALA A 62 14.17 -4.09 -16.70
C ALA A 62 13.20 -3.34 -15.78
N MET A 63 13.05 -3.86 -14.53
CA MET A 63 12.34 -3.19 -13.45
C MET A 63 13.34 -2.82 -12.34
N ARG A 64 13.39 -1.56 -11.98
CA ARG A 64 14.11 -1.09 -10.80
C ARG A 64 13.21 -1.33 -9.58
N ILE A 65 13.65 -2.16 -8.67
CA ILE A 65 12.92 -2.50 -7.45
C ILE A 65 13.51 -1.70 -6.29
N VAL A 66 12.67 -0.97 -5.57
CA VAL A 66 13.06 -0.19 -4.39
C VAL A 66 12.37 -0.78 -3.16
N ASP A 67 13.16 -1.24 -2.19
CA ASP A 67 12.65 -1.78 -0.92
C ASP A 67 12.35 -0.63 0.04
N LEU A 68 11.06 -0.39 0.32
CA LEU A 68 10.65 0.60 1.30
C LEU A 68 10.79 0.04 2.72
N PRO A 69 11.04 0.87 3.74
CA PRO A 69 11.04 0.42 5.13
C PRO A 69 9.72 -0.26 5.49
N GLY A 70 9.77 -1.27 6.34
CA GLY A 70 8.57 -1.93 6.85
C GLY A 70 7.78 -0.99 7.77
N THR A 71 6.51 -0.75 7.45
CA THR A 71 5.67 0.20 8.17
C THR A 71 4.28 -0.37 8.43
N TYR A 72 3.59 0.12 9.45
CA TYR A 72 2.22 -0.28 9.75
C TYR A 72 1.19 0.69 9.18
N SER A 73 1.58 1.94 8.94
CA SER A 73 0.76 3.01 8.36
C SER A 73 1.62 3.99 7.55
N LEU A 74 1.00 4.97 6.93
CA LEU A 74 1.66 6.11 6.27
C LEU A 74 1.41 7.43 7.03
N THR A 75 1.01 7.32 8.30
CA THR A 75 0.87 8.47 9.20
C THR A 75 2.23 8.76 9.79
N ALA A 76 2.87 9.84 9.51
CA ALA A 76 4.27 10.18 9.81
C ALA A 76 4.69 10.10 11.31
N ASN A 77 4.33 9.04 12.01
CA ASN A 77 4.64 8.79 13.41
C ASN A 77 6.05 8.22 13.62
N SER A 78 6.64 7.63 12.58
CA SER A 78 8.01 7.12 12.59
C SER A 78 8.79 7.57 11.36
N PRO A 79 10.13 7.58 11.42
CA PRO A 79 10.96 7.87 10.26
C PRO A 79 10.72 6.91 9.09
N GLU A 80 10.42 5.65 9.36
CA GLU A 80 10.10 4.61 8.38
C GLU A 80 8.82 4.94 7.62
N GLU A 81 7.77 5.35 8.34
CA GLU A 81 6.49 5.75 7.76
C GLU A 81 6.64 7.00 6.90
N GLN A 82 7.41 7.99 7.36
CA GLN A 82 7.73 9.18 6.57
C GLN A 82 8.43 8.82 5.27
N ILE A 83 9.47 7.96 5.32
CA ILE A 83 10.23 7.55 4.15
C ILE A 83 9.31 6.86 3.14
N ALA A 84 8.52 5.88 3.59
CA ALA A 84 7.63 5.12 2.70
C ALA A 84 6.61 6.03 2.02
N ARG A 85 5.97 6.92 2.78
CA ARG A 85 5.03 7.91 2.30
C ARG A 85 5.66 8.88 1.31
N ASP A 86 6.74 9.55 1.72
CA ASP A 86 7.39 10.58 0.93
C ASP A 86 7.97 10.02 -0.37
N TYR A 87 8.52 8.79 -0.33
CA TYR A 87 9.00 8.14 -1.54
C TYR A 87 7.88 7.96 -2.56
N VAL A 88 6.74 7.41 -2.16
CA VAL A 88 5.64 7.15 -3.10
C VAL A 88 5.02 8.45 -3.62
N ILE A 89 4.88 9.46 -2.78
CA ILE A 89 4.27 10.74 -3.17
C ILE A 89 5.21 11.56 -4.07
N ARG A 90 6.50 11.65 -3.72
CA ARG A 90 7.46 12.54 -4.39
C ARG A 90 8.16 11.89 -5.58
N GLU A 91 8.60 10.64 -5.43
CA GLU A 91 9.32 9.92 -6.48
C GLU A 91 8.37 9.27 -7.50
N ARG A 92 7.09 9.11 -7.14
CA ARG A 92 6.03 8.56 -8.01
C ARG A 92 6.48 7.32 -8.79
N PRO A 93 6.79 6.20 -8.10
CA PRO A 93 7.15 4.96 -8.79
C PRO A 93 6.00 4.56 -9.74
N ASP A 94 6.31 3.80 -10.78
CA ASP A 94 5.32 3.36 -11.77
C ASP A 94 4.28 2.40 -11.16
N ALA A 95 4.63 1.70 -10.07
CA ALA A 95 3.70 0.92 -9.24
C ALA A 95 4.23 0.68 -7.83
N VAL A 96 3.33 0.32 -6.91
CA VAL A 96 3.66 -0.20 -5.57
C VAL A 96 3.19 -1.64 -5.47
N ALA A 97 4.08 -2.57 -5.17
CA ALA A 97 3.75 -3.93 -4.78
C ALA A 97 3.69 -4.01 -3.25
N VAL A 98 2.49 -4.11 -2.69
CA VAL A 98 2.27 -4.24 -1.25
C VAL A 98 2.29 -5.72 -0.89
N ILE A 99 3.26 -6.13 -0.07
CA ILE A 99 3.36 -7.51 0.42
C ILE A 99 2.62 -7.63 1.74
N ALA A 100 1.67 -8.56 1.80
CA ALA A 100 0.84 -8.81 2.97
C ALA A 100 0.95 -10.27 3.41
N ASP A 101 0.92 -10.49 4.73
CA ASP A 101 0.83 -11.83 5.33
C ASP A 101 -0.61 -12.34 5.27
N ALA A 102 -0.82 -13.47 4.60
CA ALA A 102 -2.11 -14.12 4.45
C ALA A 102 -2.70 -14.54 5.80
N ALA A 103 -1.88 -15.00 6.74
CA ALA A 103 -2.35 -15.42 8.06
C ALA A 103 -2.83 -14.23 8.93
N SER A 104 -2.31 -13.02 8.63
CA SER A 104 -2.64 -11.77 9.35
C SER A 104 -3.24 -10.71 8.42
N LEU A 105 -4.02 -11.12 7.42
CA LEU A 105 -4.50 -10.27 6.33
C LEU A 105 -5.19 -8.99 6.81
N GLU A 106 -6.08 -9.09 7.80
CA GLU A 106 -6.85 -7.95 8.34
C GLU A 106 -5.95 -6.78 8.76
N ARG A 107 -4.87 -7.09 9.47
CA ARG A 107 -3.88 -6.10 9.92
C ARG A 107 -3.13 -5.49 8.73
N ASN A 108 -2.79 -6.30 7.74
CA ASN A 108 -2.04 -5.85 6.56
C ASN A 108 -2.87 -5.00 5.61
N LEU A 109 -4.19 -5.24 5.54
CA LEU A 109 -5.11 -4.43 4.74
C LEU A 109 -5.19 -2.97 5.22
N TYR A 110 -4.83 -2.69 6.48
CA TYR A 110 -4.78 -1.32 6.98
C TYR A 110 -3.74 -0.47 6.22
N LEU A 111 -2.54 -0.99 6.05
CA LEU A 111 -1.49 -0.33 5.27
C LEU A 111 -1.86 -0.24 3.78
N LEU A 112 -2.42 -1.33 3.22
CA LEU A 112 -2.90 -1.32 1.82
C LEU A 112 -3.92 -0.20 1.61
N ALA A 113 -4.88 -0.05 2.52
CA ALA A 113 -5.92 0.99 2.44
C ALA A 113 -5.33 2.40 2.31
N GLU A 114 -4.20 2.68 2.96
CA GLU A 114 -3.53 3.98 2.85
C GLU A 114 -2.85 4.19 1.50
N PHE A 115 -2.22 3.14 0.95
CA PHE A 115 -1.64 3.21 -0.40
C PHE A 115 -2.68 3.45 -1.49
N LEU A 116 -3.92 2.96 -1.32
CA LEU A 116 -4.98 3.15 -2.31
C LEU A 116 -5.40 4.62 -2.52
N PHE A 117 -5.08 5.51 -1.59
CA PHE A 117 -5.32 6.95 -1.75
C PHE A 117 -4.19 7.68 -2.49
N LEU A 118 -3.05 7.03 -2.69
CA LEU A 118 -1.91 7.64 -3.37
C LEU A 118 -2.04 7.48 -4.90
N PRO A 119 -1.45 8.40 -5.69
CA PRO A 119 -1.64 8.44 -7.13
C PRO A 119 -0.72 7.47 -7.88
N VAL A 120 -0.59 6.25 -7.37
CA VAL A 120 0.23 5.17 -7.93
C VAL A 120 -0.55 3.87 -7.96
N PRO A 121 -0.46 3.09 -9.03
CA PRO A 121 -1.07 1.76 -9.08
C PRO A 121 -0.50 0.84 -8.00
N VAL A 122 -1.38 0.03 -7.41
CA VAL A 122 -1.03 -0.92 -6.34
C VAL A 122 -1.34 -2.34 -6.78
N VAL A 123 -0.43 -3.27 -6.49
CA VAL A 123 -0.65 -4.72 -6.61
C VAL A 123 -0.43 -5.36 -5.24
N LEU A 124 -1.32 -6.24 -4.83
CA LEU A 124 -1.22 -6.96 -3.57
C LEU A 124 -0.54 -8.32 -3.77
N GLY A 125 0.65 -8.50 -3.20
CA GLY A 125 1.31 -9.80 -3.04
C GLY A 125 0.85 -10.44 -1.72
N LEU A 126 -0.05 -11.40 -1.80
CA LEU A 126 -0.59 -12.12 -0.65
C LEU A 126 0.37 -13.27 -0.29
N ASN A 127 1.37 -12.99 0.54
CA ASN A 127 2.44 -13.91 0.90
C ASN A 127 2.06 -14.82 2.09
N MET A 128 2.88 -15.85 2.34
CA MET A 128 2.69 -16.81 3.44
C MET A 128 1.37 -17.60 3.34
N THR A 129 0.91 -17.89 2.12
CA THR A 129 -0.31 -18.67 1.91
C THR A 129 -0.24 -20.06 2.55
N ASP A 130 0.95 -20.67 2.57
CA ASP A 130 1.21 -21.95 3.24
C ASP A 130 1.11 -21.87 4.77
N VAL A 131 1.37 -20.70 5.37
CA VAL A 131 1.15 -20.46 6.80
C VAL A 131 -0.35 -20.35 7.09
N ALA A 132 -1.08 -19.59 6.27
CA ALA A 132 -2.52 -19.46 6.39
C ALA A 132 -3.22 -20.83 6.23
N GLU A 133 -2.82 -21.64 5.25
CA GLU A 133 -3.35 -22.99 5.03
C GLU A 133 -3.12 -23.91 6.25
N ARG A 134 -1.92 -23.87 6.85
CA ARG A 134 -1.65 -24.64 8.09
C ARG A 134 -2.48 -24.20 9.28
N GLN A 135 -2.93 -22.94 9.29
CA GLN A 135 -3.85 -22.41 10.30
C GLN A 135 -5.32 -22.58 9.89
N GLU A 136 -5.59 -23.37 8.84
CA GLU A 136 -6.94 -23.60 8.29
C GLU A 136 -7.65 -22.31 7.84
N ILE A 137 -6.88 -21.23 7.59
CA ILE A 137 -7.40 -19.97 7.05
C ILE A 137 -7.45 -20.11 5.52
N ARG A 138 -8.64 -20.05 4.96
CA ARG A 138 -8.85 -20.09 3.50
C ARG A 138 -9.17 -18.68 3.00
N ILE A 139 -8.39 -18.22 2.05
CA ILE A 139 -8.59 -16.91 1.42
C ILE A 139 -8.90 -17.17 -0.06
N SER A 140 -9.93 -16.49 -0.57
CA SER A 140 -10.22 -16.47 -2.00
C SER A 140 -9.55 -15.26 -2.66
N PRO A 141 -8.45 -15.44 -3.42
CA PRO A 141 -7.78 -14.33 -4.07
C PRO A 141 -8.70 -13.59 -5.06
N ARG A 142 -9.58 -14.32 -5.75
CA ARG A 142 -10.55 -13.74 -6.70
C ARG A 142 -11.55 -12.81 -6.01
N ILE A 143 -12.09 -13.22 -4.87
CA ILE A 143 -13.04 -12.38 -4.10
C ILE A 143 -12.30 -11.19 -3.52
N LEU A 144 -11.08 -11.39 -3.03
CA LEU A 144 -10.24 -10.32 -2.49
C LEU A 144 -9.89 -9.29 -3.57
N GLU A 145 -9.50 -9.74 -4.75
CA GLU A 145 -9.24 -8.89 -5.91
C GLU A 145 -10.47 -8.07 -6.32
N ALA A 146 -11.62 -8.73 -6.45
CA ALA A 146 -12.88 -8.07 -6.78
C ALA A 146 -13.31 -7.03 -5.73
N ALA A 147 -13.10 -7.33 -4.44
CA ALA A 147 -13.45 -6.43 -3.33
C ALA A 147 -12.49 -5.24 -3.21
N LEU A 148 -11.20 -5.45 -3.50
CA LEU A 148 -10.17 -4.43 -3.45
C LEU A 148 -10.10 -3.57 -4.73
N GLY A 149 -10.49 -4.14 -5.87
CA GLY A 149 -10.35 -3.51 -7.19
C GLY A 149 -8.90 -3.35 -7.65
N VAL A 150 -7.97 -4.14 -7.07
CA VAL A 150 -6.55 -4.20 -7.43
C VAL A 150 -6.12 -5.66 -7.59
N PRO A 151 -5.13 -5.97 -8.43
CA PRO A 151 -4.65 -7.34 -8.59
C PRO A 151 -4.16 -7.93 -7.28
N VAL A 152 -4.49 -9.21 -7.06
CA VAL A 152 -4.09 -9.99 -5.89
C VAL A 152 -3.35 -11.25 -6.35
N VAL A 153 -2.10 -11.38 -5.94
CA VAL A 153 -1.25 -12.51 -6.29
C VAL A 153 -0.93 -13.34 -5.05
N PRO A 154 -1.47 -14.57 -4.93
CA PRO A 154 -1.12 -15.47 -3.85
C PRO A 154 0.34 -15.92 -3.99
N MET A 155 1.07 -15.95 -2.88
CA MET A 155 2.51 -16.21 -2.86
C MET A 155 2.94 -17.08 -1.68
N THR A 156 4.00 -17.83 -1.88
CA THR A 156 4.84 -18.42 -0.83
C THR A 156 6.30 -18.13 -1.19
N ALA A 157 6.75 -16.93 -0.81
CA ALA A 157 8.06 -16.42 -1.23
C ALA A 157 9.22 -17.35 -0.84
N THR A 158 9.18 -18.00 0.33
CA THR A 158 10.20 -18.97 0.76
C THR A 158 10.33 -20.18 -0.16
N LYS A 159 9.31 -20.47 -0.97
CA LYS A 159 9.29 -21.53 -1.99
C LYS A 159 9.40 -21.00 -3.42
N ASN A 160 9.65 -19.69 -3.57
CA ASN A 160 9.65 -18.98 -4.86
C ASN A 160 8.35 -19.17 -5.67
N GLN A 161 7.22 -19.31 -4.99
CA GLN A 161 5.90 -19.44 -5.61
C GLN A 161 5.19 -18.08 -5.66
N GLY A 162 4.61 -17.72 -6.81
CA GLY A 162 3.86 -16.48 -7.00
C GLY A 162 4.73 -15.23 -7.28
N VAL A 163 6.07 -15.33 -7.19
CA VAL A 163 6.95 -14.16 -7.39
C VAL A 163 6.97 -13.72 -8.86
N GLY A 164 7.02 -14.65 -9.80
CA GLY A 164 6.92 -14.35 -11.24
C GLY A 164 5.55 -13.77 -11.61
N GLU A 165 4.48 -14.30 -11.03
CA GLU A 165 3.12 -13.82 -11.20
C GLU A 165 2.94 -12.40 -10.65
N LEU A 166 3.63 -12.07 -9.53
CA LEU A 166 3.65 -10.70 -9.00
C LEU A 166 4.28 -9.74 -10.02
N VAL A 167 5.43 -10.08 -10.59
CA VAL A 167 6.09 -9.28 -11.64
C VAL A 167 5.16 -9.09 -12.83
N ALA A 168 4.54 -10.17 -13.31
CA ALA A 168 3.62 -10.12 -14.43
C ALA A 168 2.37 -9.25 -14.13
N ALA A 169 1.84 -9.31 -12.91
CA ALA A 169 0.72 -8.48 -12.49
C ALA A 169 1.10 -6.98 -12.45
N VAL A 170 2.27 -6.67 -11.87
CA VAL A 170 2.82 -5.30 -11.83
C VAL A 170 3.01 -4.76 -13.25
N ASP A 171 3.65 -5.53 -14.15
CA ASP A 171 3.86 -5.11 -15.55
C ASP A 171 2.53 -4.83 -16.26
N ARG A 172 1.52 -5.68 -16.08
CA ARG A 172 0.19 -5.48 -16.69
C ARG A 172 -0.52 -4.21 -16.17
N VAL A 173 -0.39 -3.92 -14.87
CA VAL A 173 -0.97 -2.70 -14.28
C VAL A 173 -0.28 -1.46 -14.84
N ILE A 174 1.05 -1.43 -14.87
CA ILE A 174 1.84 -0.29 -15.38
C ILE A 174 1.48 0.03 -16.83
N ARG A 175 1.23 -1.01 -17.63
CA ARG A 175 0.85 -0.84 -19.06
C ARG A 175 -0.63 -0.54 -19.28
N GLY A 176 -1.45 -0.52 -18.24
CA GLY A 176 -2.91 -0.40 -18.38
C GLY A 176 -3.55 -1.59 -19.10
N ALA A 177 -2.89 -2.77 -19.09
CA ALA A 177 -3.39 -4.00 -19.75
C ALA A 177 -4.47 -4.72 -18.95
N ILE A 178 -4.75 -4.28 -17.73
CA ILE A 178 -5.85 -4.76 -16.88
C ILE A 178 -6.61 -3.59 -16.28
N ALA A 179 -7.90 -3.80 -16.02
CA ALA A 179 -8.72 -2.80 -15.34
C ALA A 179 -8.18 -2.55 -13.92
N TYR A 180 -8.06 -1.28 -13.56
CA TYR A 180 -7.59 -0.85 -12.24
C TYR A 180 -8.58 0.15 -11.65
N HIS A 181 -9.40 -0.33 -10.72
CA HIS A 181 -10.45 0.47 -10.07
C HIS A 181 -10.40 0.24 -8.55
N PRO A 182 -9.42 0.83 -7.84
CA PRO A 182 -9.23 0.57 -6.42
C PRO A 182 -10.47 0.99 -5.62
N SER A 183 -10.96 0.06 -4.80
CA SER A 183 -11.99 0.32 -3.80
C SER A 183 -11.33 0.95 -2.59
N ARG A 184 -11.65 2.20 -2.29
CA ARG A 184 -11.08 2.93 -1.16
C ARG A 184 -11.99 2.88 0.05
N PRO A 185 -11.45 2.83 1.28
CA PRO A 185 -12.28 3.01 2.46
C PRO A 185 -12.92 4.41 2.46
N ALA A 186 -14.20 4.46 2.77
CA ALA A 186 -14.90 5.72 2.99
C ALA A 186 -14.80 6.12 4.46
N ILE A 187 -14.76 7.41 4.74
CA ILE A 187 -15.02 7.91 6.10
C ILE A 187 -16.44 7.51 6.51
N ARG A 188 -16.67 7.37 7.81
CA ARG A 188 -18.00 7.08 8.33
C ARG A 188 -19.04 8.12 7.84
N GLU A 189 -20.26 7.67 7.55
CA GLU A 189 -21.30 8.43 6.86
C GLU A 189 -21.59 9.79 7.52
N ASP A 190 -21.63 9.81 8.85
CA ASP A 190 -21.90 11.01 9.65
C ASP A 190 -20.81 12.10 9.53
N HIS A 191 -19.62 11.75 9.03
CA HIS A 191 -18.51 12.68 8.82
C HIS A 191 -18.19 12.94 7.34
N ARG A 192 -18.98 12.41 6.41
CA ARG A 192 -18.76 12.65 4.97
C ARG A 192 -18.85 14.13 4.61
N ALA A 193 -19.82 14.84 5.18
CA ALA A 193 -19.95 16.28 4.96
C ALA A 193 -18.75 17.07 5.46
N VAL A 194 -18.14 16.65 6.57
CA VAL A 194 -16.93 17.28 7.14
C VAL A 194 -15.74 17.10 6.21
N LEU A 195 -15.57 15.91 5.62
CA LEU A 195 -14.51 15.65 4.64
C LEU A 195 -14.67 16.56 3.40
N GLU A 196 -15.89 16.69 2.88
CA GLU A 196 -16.15 17.55 1.72
C GLU A 196 -15.98 19.05 2.04
N GLU A 197 -16.33 19.49 3.26
CA GLU A 197 -16.06 20.84 3.74
C GLU A 197 -14.55 21.13 3.76
N ILE A 198 -13.74 20.24 4.34
CA ILE A 198 -12.27 20.38 4.35
C ILE A 198 -11.73 20.39 2.91
N ARG A 199 -12.17 19.47 2.04
CA ARG A 199 -11.74 19.42 0.63
C ARG A 199 -12.02 20.73 -0.10
N THR A 200 -13.20 21.32 0.14
CA THR A 200 -13.59 22.62 -0.44
C THR A 200 -12.67 23.73 0.05
N LEU A 201 -12.38 23.78 1.36
CA LEU A 201 -11.55 24.82 1.96
C LEU A 201 -10.10 24.77 1.49
N ILE A 202 -9.55 23.57 1.23
CA ILE A 202 -8.16 23.41 0.78
C ILE A 202 -8.01 23.38 -0.74
N ALA A 203 -9.10 23.45 -1.50
CA ALA A 203 -9.06 23.37 -2.97
C ALA A 203 -8.11 24.42 -3.57
N GLY A 204 -7.20 23.98 -4.44
CA GLY A 204 -6.19 24.84 -5.08
C GLY A 204 -5.09 25.36 -4.13
N GLN A 205 -5.07 24.93 -2.87
CA GLN A 205 -4.04 25.29 -1.89
C GLN A 205 -3.08 24.12 -1.60
N VAL A 206 -3.45 22.89 -1.94
CA VAL A 206 -2.61 21.71 -1.74
C VAL A 206 -1.40 21.81 -2.67
N PRO A 207 -0.16 21.72 -2.16
CA PRO A 207 1.02 21.76 -3.02
C PRO A 207 1.23 20.44 -3.75
N ASP A 208 1.72 20.50 -5.01
CA ASP A 208 2.26 19.32 -5.65
C ASP A 208 3.38 18.71 -4.81
N PRO A 209 3.49 17.39 -4.75
CA PRO A 209 2.74 16.35 -5.46
C PRO A 209 1.61 15.68 -4.65
N TYR A 210 1.10 16.32 -3.60
CA TYR A 210 0.12 15.73 -2.68
C TYR A 210 -1.29 15.67 -3.29
N PRO A 211 -2.03 14.52 -3.20
CA PRO A 211 -3.42 14.44 -3.62
C PRO A 211 -4.36 15.18 -2.63
N ASP A 212 -5.29 15.98 -3.14
CA ASP A 212 -6.22 16.78 -2.32
C ASP A 212 -7.03 15.93 -1.33
N GLU A 213 -7.61 14.81 -1.80
CA GLU A 213 -8.39 13.89 -0.97
C GLU A 213 -7.55 13.28 0.16
N TRP A 214 -6.31 12.89 -0.16
CA TRP A 214 -5.39 12.35 0.82
C TRP A 214 -5.02 13.40 1.89
N VAL A 215 -4.74 14.65 1.47
CA VAL A 215 -4.44 15.75 2.40
C VAL A 215 -5.64 16.04 3.31
N ALA A 216 -6.86 16.08 2.76
CA ALA A 216 -8.06 16.27 3.56
C ALA A 216 -8.24 15.19 4.63
N LEU A 217 -8.03 13.91 4.26
CA LEU A 217 -8.08 12.80 5.22
C LEU A 217 -6.99 12.92 6.29
N LYS A 218 -5.75 13.28 5.91
CA LYS A 218 -4.64 13.45 6.85
C LYS A 218 -4.86 14.62 7.82
N LEU A 219 -5.51 15.70 7.38
CA LEU A 219 -5.93 16.79 8.27
C LEU A 219 -6.94 16.30 9.30
N LEU A 220 -7.95 15.51 8.88
CA LEU A 220 -8.95 14.93 9.78
C LEU A 220 -8.36 13.87 10.72
N GLU A 221 -7.30 13.17 10.29
CA GLU A 221 -6.53 12.23 11.13
C GLU A 221 -5.59 12.96 12.12
N GLY A 222 -5.47 14.28 12.03
CA GLY A 222 -4.58 15.06 12.89
C GLY A 222 -3.09 14.87 12.58
N ASP A 223 -2.73 14.52 11.32
CA ASP A 223 -1.33 14.39 10.89
C ASP A 223 -0.60 15.73 11.09
N ALA A 224 0.36 15.74 12.00
CA ALA A 224 1.06 16.95 12.43
C ALA A 224 1.88 17.59 11.30
N GLU A 225 2.46 16.78 10.41
CA GLU A 225 3.28 17.28 9.32
C GLU A 225 2.42 17.92 8.22
N ILE A 226 1.33 17.24 7.84
CA ILE A 226 0.38 17.78 6.86
C ILE A 226 -0.34 19.01 7.40
N THR A 227 -0.71 19.01 8.67
CA THR A 227 -1.28 20.18 9.34
C THR A 227 -0.33 21.37 9.31
N ARG A 228 0.96 21.16 9.62
CA ARG A 228 1.98 22.21 9.54
C ARG A 228 2.15 22.71 8.10
N LEU A 229 2.30 21.79 7.14
CA LEU A 229 2.45 22.11 5.72
C LEU A 229 1.31 23.00 5.22
N MET A 230 0.07 22.61 5.49
CA MET A 230 -1.10 23.33 5.03
C MET A 230 -1.26 24.68 5.74
N ARG A 231 -0.99 24.76 7.04
CA ARG A 231 -1.01 26.02 7.79
C ARG A 231 0.00 27.03 7.22
N GLU A 232 1.24 26.61 6.96
CA GLU A 232 2.28 27.47 6.39
C GLU A 232 1.91 27.92 4.97
N ARG A 233 1.29 27.04 4.19
CA ARG A 233 0.88 27.31 2.80
C ARG A 233 -0.31 28.25 2.70
N MET A 234 -1.34 28.05 3.55
CA MET A 234 -2.61 28.78 3.51
C MET A 234 -2.57 30.11 4.27
N GLN A 235 -1.68 30.25 5.26
CA GLN A 235 -1.54 31.45 6.08
C GLN A 235 -2.87 31.91 6.68
N GLU A 236 -3.36 33.10 6.33
CA GLU A 236 -4.64 33.64 6.84
C GLU A 236 -5.86 32.79 6.45
N ARG A 237 -5.79 32.07 5.33
CA ARG A 237 -6.86 31.16 4.87
C ARG A 237 -6.94 29.87 5.69
N TRP A 238 -6.00 29.61 6.60
CA TRP A 238 -5.99 28.43 7.46
C TRP A 238 -7.07 28.46 8.54
N GLU A 239 -7.52 29.64 8.97
CA GLU A 239 -8.45 29.78 10.09
C GLU A 239 -9.77 29.03 9.89
N PRO A 240 -10.46 29.08 8.72
CA PRO A 240 -11.63 28.25 8.48
C PRO A 240 -11.38 26.75 8.60
N VAL A 241 -10.25 26.26 8.09
CA VAL A 241 -9.86 24.84 8.20
C VAL A 241 -9.68 24.46 9.67
N ARG A 242 -8.93 25.26 10.43
CA ARG A 242 -8.72 25.07 11.87
C ARG A 242 -10.05 25.01 12.63
N ALA A 243 -11.00 25.90 12.31
CA ALA A 243 -12.31 25.94 12.94
C ALA A 243 -13.11 24.63 12.72
N VAL A 244 -13.05 24.07 11.48
CA VAL A 244 -13.69 22.78 11.18
C VAL A 244 -13.01 21.65 11.95
N LEU A 245 -11.67 21.56 11.93
CA LEU A 245 -10.93 20.53 12.64
C LEU A 245 -11.18 20.56 14.15
N THR A 246 -11.25 21.77 14.75
CA THR A 246 -11.56 21.92 16.19
C THR A 246 -12.98 21.53 16.53
N ARG A 247 -13.94 21.79 15.63
CA ARG A 247 -15.36 21.41 15.82
C ARG A 247 -15.57 19.90 15.74
N HIS A 248 -14.72 19.19 14.99
CA HIS A 248 -14.83 17.77 14.69
C HIS A 248 -13.59 17.00 15.12
N GLU A 249 -13.19 17.12 16.38
CA GLU A 249 -12.06 16.42 16.97
C GLU A 249 -12.24 14.88 16.94
N ASP A 250 -13.49 14.41 16.85
CA ASP A 250 -13.86 13.00 16.69
C ASP A 250 -13.70 12.47 15.25
N ALA A 251 -13.38 13.33 14.27
CA ALA A 251 -13.19 12.94 12.87
C ALA A 251 -12.05 11.89 12.70
N LEU A 252 -11.03 11.94 13.54
CA LEU A 252 -9.99 10.89 13.59
C LEU A 252 -10.62 9.51 13.79
N LEU A 253 -11.55 9.38 14.74
CA LEU A 253 -12.25 8.12 15.00
C LEU A 253 -13.17 7.72 13.84
N ALA A 254 -13.78 8.70 13.17
CA ALA A 254 -14.65 8.45 12.02
C ALA A 254 -13.86 7.92 10.80
N VAL A 255 -12.66 8.45 10.55
CA VAL A 255 -11.74 7.94 9.50
C VAL A 255 -11.28 6.52 9.84
N ALA A 256 -10.80 6.32 11.07
CA ALA A 256 -10.33 5.01 11.53
C ALA A 256 -11.45 3.96 11.47
N SER A 257 -12.65 4.27 11.99
CA SER A 257 -13.81 3.37 11.98
C SER A 257 -14.23 3.00 10.55
N GLY A 258 -14.31 3.98 9.64
CA GLY A 258 -14.61 3.71 8.23
C GLY A 258 -13.61 2.76 7.58
N ARG A 259 -12.33 2.90 7.90
CA ARG A 259 -11.26 2.00 7.43
C ARG A 259 -11.44 0.59 7.99
N TYR A 260 -11.69 0.43 9.30
CA TYR A 260 -11.94 -0.88 9.91
C TYR A 260 -13.22 -1.54 9.40
N GLU A 261 -14.29 -0.81 9.17
CA GLU A 261 -15.52 -1.32 8.57
C GLU A 261 -15.28 -1.83 7.14
N TRP A 262 -14.53 -1.09 6.34
CA TRP A 262 -14.14 -1.50 4.99
C TRP A 262 -13.30 -2.78 5.02
N ILE A 263 -12.26 -2.85 5.86
CA ILE A 263 -11.44 -4.06 6.05
C ILE A 263 -12.31 -5.23 6.48
N GLY A 264 -13.18 -5.03 7.47
CA GLY A 264 -14.07 -6.08 7.97
C GLY A 264 -15.03 -6.62 6.91
N ARG A 265 -15.56 -5.77 6.01
CA ARG A 265 -16.37 -6.23 4.87
C ARG A 265 -15.57 -7.12 3.92
N ILE A 266 -14.36 -6.72 3.58
CA ILE A 266 -13.47 -7.48 2.68
C ILE A 266 -13.10 -8.81 3.28
N VAL A 267 -12.66 -8.82 4.54
CA VAL A 267 -12.26 -10.05 5.25
C VAL A 267 -13.44 -11.02 5.36
N ARG A 268 -14.63 -10.54 5.75
CA ARG A 268 -15.82 -11.40 5.80
C ARG A 268 -16.20 -12.00 4.46
N ALA A 269 -15.97 -11.28 3.36
CA ALA A 269 -16.28 -11.78 2.02
C ALA A 269 -15.24 -12.78 1.51
N ALA A 270 -13.95 -12.53 1.75
CA ALA A 270 -12.85 -13.24 1.11
C ALA A 270 -12.18 -14.32 1.99
N VAL A 271 -12.39 -14.30 3.32
CA VAL A 271 -11.67 -15.15 4.28
C VAL A 271 -12.63 -16.07 5.02
N THR A 272 -12.32 -17.37 5.01
CA THR A 272 -13.00 -18.37 5.87
C THR A 272 -11.98 -18.86 6.90
N ARG A 273 -12.36 -18.76 8.17
CA ARG A 273 -11.57 -19.26 9.31
C ARG A 273 -12.25 -20.47 9.93
N PRO A 274 -11.50 -21.41 10.56
CA PRO A 274 -12.10 -22.49 11.34
C PRO A 274 -12.99 -21.89 12.45
N ARG A 275 -14.10 -22.54 12.75
CA ARG A 275 -14.96 -22.11 13.87
C ARG A 275 -14.21 -22.35 15.17
N ALA A 276 -14.06 -21.33 16.00
CA ALA A 276 -13.56 -21.48 17.35
C ALA A 276 -14.44 -22.51 18.10
N GLY A 277 -13.84 -23.64 18.54
CA GLY A 277 -14.55 -24.70 19.27
C GLY A 277 -14.74 -26.02 18.52
N GLN A 278 -14.31 -26.17 17.26
CA GLN A 278 -14.16 -27.50 16.68
C GLN A 278 -12.82 -28.08 17.17
N ILE A 279 -12.93 -28.90 18.25
CA ILE A 279 -11.84 -29.76 18.73
C ILE A 279 -11.48 -30.68 17.56
N THR A 280 -10.26 -30.51 17.00
CA THR A 280 -9.77 -31.38 15.94
C THR A 280 -9.63 -32.81 16.50
N LEU A 281 -9.82 -33.84 15.66
CA LEU A 281 -9.67 -35.24 16.05
C LEU A 281 -8.30 -35.54 16.69
N THR A 282 -7.28 -34.72 16.45
CA THR A 282 -5.96 -34.79 17.07
C THR A 282 -5.95 -34.39 18.53
N ASP A 283 -6.79 -33.45 18.97
CA ASP A 283 -6.92 -33.05 20.40
C ASP A 283 -7.66 -34.08 21.25
N ARG A 284 -8.18 -35.15 20.64
CA ARG A 284 -8.83 -36.28 21.36
C ARG A 284 -7.92 -37.47 21.59
N LEU A 285 -6.68 -37.44 21.06
CA LEU A 285 -5.75 -38.57 21.14
C LEU A 285 -4.53 -38.31 22.04
N ASP A 286 -4.40 -37.14 22.65
CA ASP A 286 -3.53 -36.81 23.78
C ASP A 286 -4.37 -36.72 25.06
#